data_f003607466c9598ee92e9c21b8f01615
#
_entry.id   f003607466c9598ee92e9c21b8f01615
#
_cell.length_a   1.000
_cell.length_b   1.000
_cell.length_c   1.000
_cell.angle_alpha   90.00
_cell.angle_beta   90.00
_cell.angle_gamma   90.00
#
_symmetry.space_group_name_H-M   'P 1'
#
loop_
_entity.id
_entity.type
_entity.pdbx_description
1 polymer ?
#
loop_
_entity_poly.entity_id
_entity_poly.type
_entity_poly.pdbx_seq_one_letter_code
_entity_poly.pdbx_strand_id
1 'polypeptide(L)'
;MACNQLKTAGYTIHVQAWNVDANTDIEQVLQREGVEKCNVIFGPLYSKQVKPLADYCKSRRIRLVIPFSITGNEVASNPYVFQVYQDGARLTNAAVNAFLERFSKCHPVFVDCNDSINPKGAFTAALRKQLDIKGVSYNITNLKSPDDAFAKAFSATQPNVVVLNTARSPELNAAFVKLERLEQLYPGRVVRLFGYTEWLMYASYDFAHFCKYDTYIPTTFYYNGSATATQTLEKSYRSWFHEPLMQALPRFAITGYDHAQFFIRGILQHGNQFTGNRWQRIYQSLQTP
;
A
#
# COMPACT_ATOMS: atom_id res chain seq x y z
N MET A 1 3.07 0.02 -22.63
CA MET A 1 2.22 1.22 -22.46
C MET A 1 3.04 2.46 -22.07
N ALA A 2 3.66 2.53 -20.89
CA ALA A 2 4.46 3.69 -20.46
C ALA A 2 5.54 4.09 -21.47
N CYS A 3 6.37 3.14 -21.91
CA CYS A 3 7.40 3.39 -22.91
C CYS A 3 6.84 3.85 -24.26
N ASN A 4 5.69 3.30 -24.69
CA ASN A 4 5.06 3.74 -25.94
C ASN A 4 4.59 5.20 -25.85
N GLN A 5 3.99 5.58 -24.73
CA GLN A 5 3.56 6.96 -24.50
C GLN A 5 4.76 7.93 -24.49
N LEU A 6 5.89 7.53 -23.89
CA LEU A 6 7.10 8.33 -23.89
C LEU A 6 7.74 8.43 -25.30
N LYS A 7 7.68 7.37 -26.09
CA LYS A 7 8.11 7.41 -27.50
C LYS A 7 7.25 8.40 -28.31
N THR A 8 5.94 8.39 -28.10
CA THR A 8 5.02 9.36 -28.75
C THR A 8 5.33 10.80 -28.34
N ALA A 9 5.87 11.00 -27.14
CA ALA A 9 6.35 12.31 -26.68
C ALA A 9 7.77 12.67 -27.18
N GLY A 10 8.34 11.90 -28.13
CA GLY A 10 9.60 12.19 -28.80
C GLY A 10 10.85 11.57 -28.16
N TYR A 11 10.71 10.73 -27.13
CA TYR A 11 11.86 10.07 -26.49
C TYR A 11 12.23 8.76 -27.19
N THR A 12 13.52 8.51 -27.36
CA THR A 12 14.03 7.20 -27.85
C THR A 12 14.19 6.25 -26.68
N ILE A 13 13.40 5.16 -26.65
CA ILE A 13 13.42 4.16 -25.58
C ILE A 13 13.53 2.77 -26.19
N HIS A 14 14.57 2.05 -25.83
CA HIS A 14 14.76 0.63 -26.13
C HIS A 14 14.30 -0.20 -24.96
N VAL A 15 13.44 -1.19 -25.21
CA VAL A 15 12.91 -2.08 -24.17
C VAL A 15 13.33 -3.48 -24.49
N GLN A 16 13.95 -4.14 -23.52
CA GLN A 16 14.28 -5.56 -23.55
C GLN A 16 13.54 -6.26 -22.39
N ALA A 17 13.14 -7.48 -22.60
CA ALA A 17 12.47 -8.29 -21.60
C ALA A 17 13.10 -9.69 -21.55
N TRP A 18 13.40 -10.15 -20.35
CA TRP A 18 13.91 -11.50 -20.10
C TRP A 18 12.93 -12.24 -19.20
N ASN A 19 12.52 -13.42 -19.62
CA ASN A 19 11.73 -14.31 -18.77
C ASN A 19 12.62 -14.94 -17.71
N VAL A 20 12.29 -14.69 -16.45
CA VAL A 20 13.06 -15.14 -15.28
C VAL A 20 12.07 -15.71 -14.27
N ASP A 21 12.23 -16.99 -13.95
CA ASP A 21 11.46 -17.67 -12.91
C ASP A 21 12.25 -17.78 -11.59
N ALA A 22 11.64 -18.41 -10.59
CA ALA A 22 12.25 -18.59 -9.28
C ALA A 22 13.53 -19.44 -9.30
N ASN A 23 13.72 -20.30 -10.30
CA ASN A 23 14.86 -21.20 -10.42
C ASN A 23 15.92 -20.72 -11.40
N THR A 24 15.60 -19.66 -12.16
CA THR A 24 16.53 -19.08 -13.13
C THR A 24 17.78 -18.56 -12.41
N ASP A 25 18.95 -18.97 -12.90
CA ASP A 25 20.21 -18.39 -12.50
C ASP A 25 20.31 -16.98 -13.13
N ILE A 26 20.19 -15.96 -12.29
CA ILE A 26 20.20 -14.56 -12.73
C ILE A 26 21.57 -14.18 -13.34
N GLU A 27 22.66 -14.78 -12.92
CA GLU A 27 24.00 -14.47 -13.44
C GLU A 27 24.11 -14.83 -14.92
N GLN A 28 23.48 -15.92 -15.36
CA GLN A 28 23.42 -16.27 -16.78
C GLN A 28 22.61 -15.26 -17.60
N VAL A 29 21.56 -14.68 -17.01
CA VAL A 29 20.78 -13.62 -17.66
C VAL A 29 21.61 -12.35 -17.80
N LEU A 30 22.43 -12.02 -16.79
CA LEU A 30 23.29 -10.84 -16.79
C LEU A 30 24.42 -10.89 -17.81
N GLN A 31 24.74 -12.07 -18.35
CA GLN A 31 25.71 -12.26 -19.43
C GLN A 31 25.13 -12.07 -20.84
N ARG A 32 23.79 -11.94 -20.94
CA ARG A 32 23.14 -11.76 -22.25
C ARG A 32 23.42 -10.39 -22.81
N GLU A 33 23.54 -10.35 -24.16
CA GLU A 33 23.77 -9.11 -24.88
C GLU A 33 22.70 -8.06 -24.59
N GLY A 34 23.15 -6.84 -24.36
CA GLY A 34 22.30 -5.68 -24.15
C GLY A 34 21.97 -5.36 -22.70
N VAL A 35 22.17 -6.30 -21.76
CA VAL A 35 21.95 -6.06 -20.32
C VAL A 35 22.87 -4.94 -19.82
N GLU A 36 24.13 -4.96 -20.26
CA GLU A 36 25.15 -3.97 -19.90
C GLU A 36 24.85 -2.55 -20.42
N LYS A 37 23.96 -2.43 -21.42
CA LYS A 37 23.55 -1.14 -22.02
C LYS A 37 22.31 -0.54 -21.38
N CYS A 38 21.70 -1.25 -20.43
CA CYS A 38 20.51 -0.75 -19.72
C CYS A 38 20.82 0.47 -18.85
N ASN A 39 19.94 1.47 -18.87
CA ASN A 39 19.98 2.58 -17.93
C ASN A 39 19.21 2.27 -16.64
N VAL A 40 18.19 1.42 -16.74
CA VAL A 40 17.35 0.97 -15.63
C VAL A 40 16.88 -0.46 -15.88
N ILE A 41 16.84 -1.25 -14.81
CA ILE A 41 16.29 -2.61 -14.80
C ILE A 41 15.14 -2.66 -13.79
N PHE A 42 13.99 -3.17 -14.20
CA PHE A 42 12.83 -3.43 -13.34
C PHE A 42 12.77 -4.93 -13.00
N GLY A 43 12.86 -5.25 -11.73
CA GLY A 43 12.93 -6.60 -11.21
C GLY A 43 13.95 -6.71 -10.09
N PRO A 44 14.32 -7.90 -9.65
CA PRO A 44 13.69 -9.19 -9.93
C PRO A 44 12.38 -9.36 -9.15
N LEU A 45 11.71 -10.50 -9.34
CA LEU A 45 10.51 -10.87 -8.56
C LEU A 45 10.82 -11.85 -7.41
N TYR A 46 12.06 -12.31 -7.30
CA TYR A 46 12.45 -13.34 -6.32
C TYR A 46 13.65 -12.89 -5.49
N SER A 47 13.53 -13.03 -4.16
CA SER A 47 14.50 -12.50 -3.18
C SER A 47 15.94 -12.99 -3.41
N LYS A 48 16.11 -14.26 -3.79
CA LYS A 48 17.44 -14.84 -4.04
C LYS A 48 18.20 -14.21 -5.21
N GLN A 49 17.49 -13.55 -6.12
CA GLN A 49 18.06 -12.90 -7.30
C GLN A 49 18.44 -11.44 -7.04
N VAL A 50 18.02 -10.85 -5.91
CA VAL A 50 18.23 -9.42 -5.61
C VAL A 50 19.71 -9.09 -5.48
N LYS A 51 20.43 -9.84 -4.63
CA LYS A 51 21.82 -9.52 -4.34
C LYS A 51 22.73 -9.57 -5.57
N PRO A 52 22.78 -10.65 -6.37
CA PRO A 52 23.64 -10.69 -7.56
C PRO A 52 23.26 -9.61 -8.59
N LEU A 53 21.95 -9.33 -8.77
CA LEU A 53 21.49 -8.27 -9.66
C LEU A 53 21.87 -6.88 -9.13
N ALA A 54 21.75 -6.65 -7.83
CA ALA A 54 22.13 -5.40 -7.19
C ALA A 54 23.65 -5.12 -7.29
N ASP A 55 24.47 -6.15 -7.08
CA ASP A 55 25.92 -6.05 -7.21
C ASP A 55 26.34 -5.75 -8.66
N TYR A 56 25.73 -6.43 -9.63
CA TYR A 56 25.92 -6.13 -11.06
C TYR A 56 25.53 -4.70 -11.41
N CYS A 57 24.35 -4.26 -10.99
CA CYS A 57 23.85 -2.91 -11.25
C CYS A 57 24.76 -1.84 -10.62
N LYS A 58 25.28 -2.09 -9.43
CA LYS A 58 26.25 -1.20 -8.77
C LYS A 58 27.52 -1.04 -9.58
N SER A 59 28.10 -2.15 -10.06
CA SER A 59 29.34 -2.15 -10.83
C SER A 59 29.22 -1.42 -12.17
N ARG A 60 28.03 -1.45 -12.77
CA ARG A 60 27.72 -0.87 -14.08
C ARG A 60 27.00 0.48 -13.99
N ARG A 61 26.70 0.96 -12.78
CA ARG A 61 25.92 2.20 -12.53
C ARG A 61 24.53 2.17 -13.16
N ILE A 62 23.94 0.97 -13.26
CA ILE A 62 22.57 0.75 -13.74
C ILE A 62 21.62 0.89 -12.55
N ARG A 63 20.50 1.57 -12.73
CA ARG A 63 19.48 1.67 -11.70
C ARG A 63 18.64 0.42 -11.65
N LEU A 64 18.49 -0.16 -10.47
CA LEU A 64 17.68 -1.35 -10.21
C LEU A 64 16.42 -0.94 -9.45
N VAL A 65 15.27 -1.17 -10.03
CA VAL A 65 13.96 -0.90 -9.41
C VAL A 65 13.32 -2.21 -9.02
N ILE A 66 13.22 -2.47 -7.73
CA ILE A 66 12.55 -3.65 -7.18
C ILE A 66 11.06 -3.33 -7.00
N PRO A 67 10.16 -3.95 -7.79
CA PRO A 67 8.76 -3.52 -7.87
C PRO A 67 7.88 -3.98 -6.71
N PHE A 68 8.32 -4.99 -5.93
CA PHE A 68 7.56 -5.59 -4.84
C PHE A 68 8.41 -5.72 -3.57
N SER A 69 7.76 -6.10 -2.46
CA SER A 69 8.44 -6.31 -1.19
C SER A 69 9.32 -7.55 -1.24
N ILE A 70 10.56 -7.34 -1.56
CA ILE A 70 11.59 -8.35 -1.45
C ILE A 70 12.47 -7.95 -0.29
N THR A 71 12.65 -8.85 0.66
CA THR A 71 13.51 -8.61 1.81
C THR A 71 14.97 -8.65 1.38
N GLY A 72 15.70 -7.58 1.65
CA GLY A 72 17.13 -7.44 1.41
C GLY A 72 17.65 -6.13 1.98
N ASN A 73 18.92 -6.10 2.34
CA ASN A 73 19.57 -4.90 2.88
C ASN A 73 20.23 -4.04 1.78
N GLU A 74 20.09 -4.43 0.53
CA GLU A 74 20.74 -3.81 -0.62
C GLU A 74 20.34 -2.33 -0.79
N VAL A 75 19.07 -2.02 -0.50
CA VAL A 75 18.56 -0.64 -0.58
C VAL A 75 19.32 0.33 0.34
N ALA A 76 19.73 -0.14 1.52
CA ALA A 76 20.43 0.70 2.49
C ALA A 76 21.91 0.93 2.12
N SER A 77 22.50 0.01 1.35
CA SER A 77 23.96 -0.03 1.07
C SER A 77 24.32 0.24 -0.38
N ASN A 78 23.35 0.24 -1.29
CA ASN A 78 23.56 0.37 -2.73
C ASN A 78 22.73 1.55 -3.29
N PRO A 79 23.36 2.67 -3.67
CA PRO A 79 22.68 3.87 -4.15
C PRO A 79 21.99 3.68 -5.52
N TYR A 80 22.23 2.57 -6.20
CA TYR A 80 21.57 2.23 -7.47
C TYR A 80 20.34 1.37 -7.29
N VAL A 81 20.02 0.91 -6.06
CA VAL A 81 18.85 0.07 -5.78
C VAL A 81 17.72 0.93 -5.24
N PHE A 82 16.57 0.85 -5.88
CA PHE A 82 15.33 1.49 -5.49
C PHE A 82 14.29 0.43 -5.16
N GLN A 83 13.76 0.49 -3.96
CA GLN A 83 12.65 -0.35 -3.54
C GLN A 83 11.40 0.53 -3.40
N VAL A 84 10.36 0.21 -4.13
CA VAL A 84 9.13 1.00 -4.15
C VAL A 84 8.15 0.54 -3.08
N TYR A 85 8.39 -0.61 -2.46
CA TYR A 85 7.56 -1.14 -1.40
C TYR A 85 7.98 -0.61 -0.02
N GLN A 86 6.99 -0.20 0.78
CA GLN A 86 7.26 0.27 2.13
C GLN A 86 7.48 -0.87 3.13
N ASP A 87 8.41 -0.66 4.03
CA ASP A 87 8.57 -1.44 5.25
C ASP A 87 7.29 -1.36 6.10
N GLY A 88 6.76 -2.51 6.50
CA GLY A 88 5.55 -2.60 7.32
C GLY A 88 5.66 -1.86 8.66
N ALA A 89 6.85 -1.79 9.26
CA ALA A 89 7.10 -1.03 10.47
C ALA A 89 6.94 0.48 10.24
N ARG A 90 7.42 1.00 9.11
CA ARG A 90 7.24 2.41 8.74
C ARG A 90 5.77 2.75 8.50
N LEU A 91 5.03 1.88 7.83
CA LEU A 91 3.59 2.07 7.63
C LEU A 91 2.86 2.04 8.98
N THR A 92 3.18 1.10 9.86
CA THR A 92 2.60 1.02 11.20
C THR A 92 2.84 2.31 11.99
N ASN A 93 4.08 2.80 12.02
CA ASN A 93 4.41 4.04 12.72
C ASN A 93 3.70 5.27 12.11
N ALA A 94 3.65 5.36 10.79
CA ALA A 94 2.93 6.44 10.11
C ALA A 94 1.42 6.37 10.40
N ALA A 95 0.82 5.18 10.39
CA ALA A 95 -0.59 4.97 10.70
C ALA A 95 -0.91 5.33 12.17
N VAL A 96 -0.06 4.95 13.12
CA VAL A 96 -0.20 5.33 14.53
C VAL A 96 -0.15 6.86 14.69
N ASN A 97 0.83 7.52 14.07
CA ASN A 97 0.95 8.98 14.15
C ASN A 97 -0.28 9.68 13.53
N ALA A 98 -0.72 9.23 12.36
CA ALA A 98 -1.92 9.76 11.71
C ALA A 98 -3.19 9.55 12.56
N PHE A 99 -3.31 8.40 13.22
CA PHE A 99 -4.39 8.15 14.17
C PHE A 99 -4.40 9.16 15.32
N LEU A 100 -3.25 9.34 15.97
CA LEU A 100 -3.12 10.25 17.12
C LEU A 100 -3.40 11.70 16.77
N GLU A 101 -3.01 12.13 15.57
CA GLU A 101 -3.29 13.47 15.07
C GLU A 101 -4.79 13.64 14.73
N ARG A 102 -5.32 12.72 13.92
CA ARG A 102 -6.68 12.82 13.36
C ARG A 102 -7.77 12.62 14.41
N PHE A 103 -7.55 11.71 15.34
CA PHE A 103 -8.56 11.30 16.33
C PHE A 103 -8.26 11.81 17.76
N SER A 104 -7.47 12.87 17.89
CA SER A 104 -7.10 13.48 19.18
C SER A 104 -8.28 13.89 20.06
N LYS A 105 -9.46 14.11 19.46
CA LYS A 105 -10.71 14.49 20.16
C LYS A 105 -11.72 13.35 20.21
N CYS A 106 -11.34 12.16 19.81
CA CYS A 106 -12.21 10.98 19.79
C CYS A 106 -11.88 10.05 20.95
N HIS A 107 -12.85 9.22 21.34
CA HIS A 107 -12.68 8.13 22.28
C HIS A 107 -12.30 6.84 21.52
N PRO A 108 -11.07 6.31 21.65
CA PRO A 108 -10.69 5.07 20.97
C PRO A 108 -11.35 3.85 21.61
N VAL A 109 -11.90 2.97 20.76
CA VAL A 109 -12.49 1.69 21.17
C VAL A 109 -11.81 0.57 20.39
N PHE A 110 -11.10 -0.29 21.10
CA PHE A 110 -10.49 -1.48 20.52
C PHE A 110 -11.46 -2.65 20.61
N VAL A 111 -11.69 -3.31 19.46
CA VAL A 111 -12.57 -4.49 19.41
C VAL A 111 -11.75 -5.72 19.15
N ASP A 112 -11.73 -6.64 20.11
CA ASP A 112 -11.16 -7.96 19.94
C ASP A 112 -12.14 -8.84 19.16
N CYS A 113 -11.74 -9.25 17.98
CA CYS A 113 -12.53 -10.06 17.06
C CYS A 113 -12.30 -11.56 17.25
N ASN A 114 -11.47 -11.98 18.20
CA ASN A 114 -11.08 -13.38 18.44
C ASN A 114 -10.48 -14.07 17.20
N ASP A 115 -9.84 -13.30 16.34
CA ASP A 115 -9.16 -13.83 15.16
C ASP A 115 -7.77 -14.34 15.52
N SER A 116 -7.58 -15.66 15.38
CA SER A 116 -6.29 -16.34 15.60
C SER A 116 -5.48 -16.53 14.32
N ILE A 117 -6.07 -16.25 13.15
CA ILE A 117 -5.45 -16.54 11.84
C ILE A 117 -4.61 -15.37 11.33
N ASN A 118 -5.14 -14.16 11.42
CA ASN A 118 -4.47 -12.95 10.93
C ASN A 118 -4.69 -11.76 11.89
N PRO A 119 -4.19 -11.84 13.11
CA PRO A 119 -4.39 -10.79 14.10
C PRO A 119 -3.58 -9.53 13.75
N LYS A 120 -4.19 -8.37 13.89
CA LYS A 120 -3.53 -7.05 13.83
C LYS A 120 -3.04 -6.59 15.22
N GLY A 121 -2.73 -7.54 16.08
CA GLY A 121 -2.35 -7.30 17.47
C GLY A 121 -1.11 -6.42 17.63
N ALA A 122 -0.12 -6.55 16.73
CA ALA A 122 1.08 -5.71 16.77
C ALA A 122 0.74 -4.23 16.56
N PHE A 123 -0.14 -3.90 15.60
CA PHE A 123 -0.59 -2.54 15.36
C PHE A 123 -1.40 -2.00 16.53
N THR A 124 -2.40 -2.76 17.02
CA THR A 124 -3.24 -2.31 18.13
C THR A 124 -2.46 -2.15 19.42
N ALA A 125 -1.44 -3.00 19.69
CA ALA A 125 -0.54 -2.86 20.82
C ALA A 125 0.33 -1.60 20.70
N ALA A 126 0.91 -1.34 19.53
CA ALA A 126 1.70 -0.14 19.27
C ALA A 126 0.86 1.13 19.44
N LEU A 127 -0.37 1.14 18.94
CA LEU A 127 -1.29 2.27 19.08
C LEU A 127 -1.67 2.51 20.55
N ARG A 128 -2.06 1.47 21.29
CA ARG A 128 -2.38 1.57 22.73
C ARG A 128 -1.20 2.11 23.54
N LYS A 129 0.01 1.59 23.28
CA LYS A 129 1.22 2.10 23.93
C LYS A 129 1.40 3.61 23.72
N GLN A 130 1.12 4.12 22.52
CA GLN A 130 1.23 5.56 22.25
C GLN A 130 0.09 6.37 22.90
N LEU A 131 -1.12 5.82 22.99
CA LEU A 131 -2.22 6.43 23.71
C LEU A 131 -1.89 6.55 25.20
N ASP A 132 -1.35 5.48 25.82
CA ASP A 132 -0.91 5.47 27.22
C ASP A 132 0.16 6.54 27.48
N ILE A 133 1.17 6.66 26.60
CA ILE A 133 2.23 7.68 26.71
C ILE A 133 1.62 9.10 26.65
N LYS A 134 0.56 9.29 25.86
CA LYS A 134 -0.11 10.59 25.73
C LYS A 134 -1.20 10.84 26.78
N GLY A 135 -1.45 9.89 27.66
CA GLY A 135 -2.52 9.98 28.67
C GLY A 135 -3.93 9.98 28.08
N VAL A 136 -4.11 9.40 26.89
CA VAL A 136 -5.42 9.29 26.24
C VAL A 136 -6.10 8.00 26.68
N SER A 137 -7.24 8.11 27.35
CA SER A 137 -8.03 6.95 27.76
C SER A 137 -8.72 6.28 26.57
N TYR A 138 -8.78 4.96 26.60
CA TYR A 138 -9.47 4.14 25.61
C TYR A 138 -10.16 2.96 26.29
N ASN A 139 -11.10 2.33 25.60
CA ASN A 139 -11.74 1.10 26.06
C ASN A 139 -11.45 -0.07 25.13
N ILE A 140 -11.56 -1.27 25.71
CA ILE A 140 -11.45 -2.53 24.97
C ILE A 140 -12.76 -3.29 25.15
N THR A 141 -13.28 -3.84 24.08
CA THR A 141 -14.46 -4.71 24.09
C THR A 141 -14.20 -5.93 23.19
N ASN A 142 -15.12 -6.87 23.22
CA ASN A 142 -15.00 -8.09 22.43
C ASN A 142 -16.23 -8.22 21.49
N LEU A 143 -15.99 -8.67 20.28
CA LEU A 143 -17.05 -8.82 19.26
C LEU A 143 -18.16 -9.80 19.70
N LYS A 144 -17.82 -10.78 20.55
CA LYS A 144 -18.77 -11.76 21.10
C LYS A 144 -19.47 -11.29 22.36
N SER A 145 -19.14 -10.12 22.89
CA SER A 145 -19.82 -9.59 24.10
C SER A 145 -21.30 -9.36 23.83
N PRO A 146 -22.18 -9.54 24.84
CA PRO A 146 -23.57 -9.06 24.76
C PRO A 146 -23.66 -7.58 24.39
N ASP A 147 -24.77 -7.16 23.80
CA ASP A 147 -24.88 -5.81 23.22
C ASP A 147 -24.68 -4.69 24.27
N ASP A 148 -25.20 -4.86 25.48
CA ASP A 148 -25.00 -3.87 26.56
C ASP A 148 -23.56 -3.83 27.06
N ALA A 149 -22.87 -4.98 27.14
CA ALA A 149 -21.45 -5.02 27.49
C ALA A 149 -20.59 -4.41 26.40
N PHE A 150 -20.92 -4.68 25.12
CA PHE A 150 -20.26 -4.06 23.97
C PHE A 150 -20.45 -2.54 24.01
N ALA A 151 -21.68 -2.05 24.23
CA ALA A 151 -22.03 -0.63 24.26
C ALA A 151 -21.32 0.15 25.38
N LYS A 152 -21.02 -0.46 26.52
CA LYS A 152 -20.29 0.19 27.62
C LYS A 152 -18.89 0.68 27.26
N ALA A 153 -18.29 0.11 26.21
CA ALA A 153 -16.98 0.55 25.74
C ALA A 153 -17.02 1.89 25.00
N PHE A 154 -18.19 2.35 24.58
CA PHE A 154 -18.36 3.55 23.76
C PHE A 154 -18.74 4.77 24.61
N SER A 155 -18.07 5.89 24.35
CA SER A 155 -18.42 7.18 24.94
C SER A 155 -19.79 7.66 24.43
N ALA A 156 -20.57 8.23 25.35
CA ALA A 156 -21.84 8.89 25.04
C ALA A 156 -21.66 10.36 24.64
N THR A 157 -20.52 10.96 24.97
CA THR A 157 -20.28 12.41 24.83
C THR A 157 -19.23 12.79 23.80
N GLN A 158 -18.37 11.83 23.41
CA GLN A 158 -17.32 12.03 22.42
C GLN A 158 -17.56 11.14 21.21
N PRO A 159 -17.15 11.57 20.00
CA PRO A 159 -17.09 10.67 18.86
C PRO A 159 -16.16 9.49 19.17
N ASN A 160 -16.59 8.29 18.83
CA ASN A 160 -15.81 7.08 19.03
C ASN A 160 -15.03 6.73 17.76
N VAL A 161 -13.82 6.21 17.90
CA VAL A 161 -13.08 5.64 16.79
C VAL A 161 -12.76 4.17 17.10
N VAL A 162 -13.30 3.30 16.27
CA VAL A 162 -13.20 1.85 16.46
C VAL A 162 -12.01 1.30 15.68
N VAL A 163 -11.22 0.46 16.33
CA VAL A 163 -10.08 -0.26 15.79
C VAL A 163 -10.26 -1.75 16.06
N LEU A 164 -10.39 -2.54 15.00
CA LEU A 164 -10.45 -4.00 15.11
C LEU A 164 -9.03 -4.57 15.23
N ASN A 165 -8.87 -5.74 15.85
CA ASN A 165 -7.58 -6.45 15.88
C ASN A 165 -7.43 -7.44 14.70
N THR A 166 -8.20 -7.29 13.65
CA THR A 166 -8.17 -8.09 12.43
C THR A 166 -8.48 -7.26 11.20
N ALA A 167 -7.98 -7.70 10.03
CA ALA A 167 -8.32 -7.13 8.73
C ALA A 167 -9.29 -8.01 7.92
N ARG A 168 -9.76 -9.12 8.46
CA ARG A 168 -10.57 -10.11 7.73
C ARG A 168 -12.01 -9.65 7.53
N SER A 169 -12.57 -9.99 6.37
CA SER A 169 -13.94 -9.63 5.99
C SER A 169 -15.02 -10.26 6.88
N PRO A 170 -14.95 -11.52 7.31
CA PRO A 170 -16.00 -12.08 8.19
C PRO A 170 -16.13 -11.33 9.51
N GLU A 171 -15.02 -11.01 10.16
CA GLU A 171 -15.00 -10.29 11.42
C GLU A 171 -15.38 -8.81 11.23
N LEU A 172 -15.01 -8.20 10.11
CA LEU A 172 -15.45 -6.85 9.74
C LEU A 172 -16.97 -6.79 9.57
N ASN A 173 -17.56 -7.74 8.85
CA ASN A 173 -19.01 -7.80 8.69
C ASN A 173 -19.74 -8.03 10.01
N ALA A 174 -19.20 -8.90 10.88
CA ALA A 174 -19.75 -9.09 12.22
C ALA A 174 -19.67 -7.82 13.06
N ALA A 175 -18.59 -7.03 12.90
CA ALA A 175 -18.45 -5.74 13.55
C ALA A 175 -19.50 -4.73 13.05
N PHE A 176 -19.78 -4.69 11.73
CA PHE A 176 -20.84 -3.83 11.21
C PHE A 176 -22.20 -4.15 11.85
N VAL A 177 -22.57 -5.41 11.96
CA VAL A 177 -23.81 -5.85 12.62
C VAL A 177 -23.86 -5.36 14.08
N LYS A 178 -22.74 -5.48 14.81
CA LYS A 178 -22.65 -4.98 16.19
C LYS A 178 -22.77 -3.46 16.29
N LEU A 179 -22.15 -2.73 15.37
CA LEU A 179 -22.23 -1.27 15.33
C LEU A 179 -23.62 -0.77 14.95
N GLU A 180 -24.30 -1.43 14.04
CA GLU A 180 -25.69 -1.15 13.69
C GLU A 180 -26.63 -1.40 14.89
N ARG A 181 -26.39 -2.48 15.63
CA ARG A 181 -27.14 -2.75 16.85
C ARG A 181 -26.89 -1.71 17.93
N LEU A 182 -25.63 -1.26 18.08
CA LEU A 182 -25.27 -0.16 18.98
C LEU A 182 -26.02 1.12 18.64
N GLU A 183 -26.10 1.47 17.34
CA GLU A 183 -26.82 2.65 16.88
C GLU A 183 -28.32 2.59 17.16
N GLN A 184 -28.92 1.40 16.97
CA GLN A 184 -30.34 1.18 17.29
C GLN A 184 -30.65 1.35 18.79
N LEU A 185 -29.77 0.82 19.65
CA LEU A 185 -29.94 0.86 21.10
C LEU A 185 -29.58 2.23 21.72
N TYR A 186 -28.62 2.91 21.10
CA TYR A 186 -28.06 4.18 21.58
C TYR A 186 -27.93 5.19 20.44
N PRO A 187 -29.05 5.69 19.92
CA PRO A 187 -29.03 6.66 18.81
C PRO A 187 -28.30 7.94 19.23
N GLY A 188 -27.51 8.47 18.30
CA GLY A 188 -26.70 9.66 18.51
C GLY A 188 -25.26 9.41 18.94
N ARG A 189 -24.85 8.17 19.20
CA ARG A 189 -23.41 7.85 19.34
C ARG A 189 -22.71 7.90 17.99
N VAL A 190 -21.78 8.83 17.86
CA VAL A 190 -20.96 8.96 16.64
C VAL A 190 -19.88 7.89 16.66
N VAL A 191 -19.82 7.08 15.60
CA VAL A 191 -18.83 6.02 15.42
C VAL A 191 -18.09 6.25 14.11
N ARG A 192 -16.76 6.14 14.16
CA ARG A 192 -15.86 6.11 13.02
C ARG A 192 -15.05 4.84 13.05
N LEU A 193 -14.54 4.41 11.90
CA LEU A 193 -13.66 3.26 11.80
C LEU A 193 -12.26 3.68 11.39
N PHE A 194 -11.26 3.03 11.98
CA PHE A 194 -9.89 3.08 11.52
C PHE A 194 -9.47 1.66 11.12
N GLY A 195 -9.32 1.47 9.81
CA GLY A 195 -9.17 0.16 9.20
C GLY A 195 -7.75 -0.15 8.74
N TYR A 196 -7.68 -1.07 7.81
CA TYR A 196 -6.43 -1.61 7.27
C TYR A 196 -6.45 -1.60 5.75
N THR A 197 -5.27 -1.57 5.14
CA THR A 197 -5.12 -1.59 3.67
C THR A 197 -5.92 -2.72 3.01
N GLU A 198 -6.01 -3.89 3.64
CA GLU A 198 -6.74 -5.04 3.13
C GLU A 198 -8.23 -4.77 2.93
N TRP A 199 -8.82 -3.83 3.69
CA TRP A 199 -10.22 -3.45 3.55
C TRP A 199 -10.54 -2.81 2.20
N LEU A 200 -9.54 -2.27 1.51
CA LEU A 200 -9.71 -1.77 0.15
C LEU A 200 -10.13 -2.87 -0.85
N MET A 201 -9.82 -4.14 -0.56
CA MET A 201 -10.30 -5.28 -1.36
C MET A 201 -11.82 -5.49 -1.22
N TYR A 202 -12.38 -5.05 -0.12
CA TYR A 202 -13.81 -5.20 0.21
C TYR A 202 -14.63 -3.95 -0.12
N ALA A 203 -13.97 -2.88 -0.57
CA ALA A 203 -14.61 -1.58 -0.77
C ALA A 203 -15.79 -1.62 -1.74
N SER A 204 -15.80 -2.53 -2.72
CA SER A 204 -16.94 -2.67 -3.64
C SER A 204 -18.19 -3.25 -2.97
N TYR A 205 -18.02 -4.05 -1.91
CA TYR A 205 -19.11 -4.71 -1.19
C TYR A 205 -19.54 -3.91 0.05
N ASP A 206 -18.58 -3.34 0.75
CA ASP A 206 -18.77 -2.70 2.06
C ASP A 206 -18.77 -1.17 1.98
N PHE A 207 -18.84 -0.60 0.78
CA PHE A 207 -18.74 0.85 0.55
C PHE A 207 -19.74 1.66 1.37
N ALA A 208 -20.99 1.20 1.44
CA ALA A 208 -22.04 1.87 2.21
C ALA A 208 -21.68 1.95 3.71
N HIS A 209 -21.16 0.86 4.29
CA HIS A 209 -20.69 0.84 5.68
C HIS A 209 -19.47 1.72 5.88
N PHE A 210 -18.51 1.70 4.94
CA PHE A 210 -17.33 2.57 5.04
C PHE A 210 -17.70 4.06 5.00
N CYS A 211 -18.65 4.44 4.17
CA CYS A 211 -19.18 5.80 4.15
C CYS A 211 -19.97 6.13 5.44
N LYS A 212 -20.84 5.22 5.89
CA LYS A 212 -21.66 5.38 7.09
C LYS A 212 -20.81 5.64 8.32
N TYR A 213 -19.70 4.92 8.48
CA TYR A 213 -18.81 5.02 9.64
C TYR A 213 -17.58 5.91 9.40
N ASP A 214 -17.60 6.80 8.41
CA ASP A 214 -16.49 7.72 8.11
C ASP A 214 -15.13 7.00 8.26
N THR A 215 -14.94 5.92 7.45
CA THR A 215 -13.85 4.97 7.61
C THR A 215 -12.53 5.50 7.06
N TYR A 216 -11.48 5.43 7.87
CA TYR A 216 -10.11 5.82 7.53
C TYR A 216 -9.24 4.59 7.34
N ILE A 217 -8.59 4.49 6.20
CA ILE A 217 -7.74 3.35 5.84
C ILE A 217 -6.34 3.86 5.52
N PRO A 218 -5.33 3.59 6.39
CA PRO A 218 -3.95 3.89 6.06
C PRO A 218 -3.47 2.98 4.93
N THR A 219 -2.88 3.57 3.90
CA THR A 219 -2.37 2.82 2.76
C THR A 219 -1.18 3.54 2.12
N THR A 220 -0.31 2.76 1.47
CA THR A 220 0.81 3.27 0.67
C THR A 220 0.46 3.45 -0.80
N PHE A 221 -0.78 3.15 -1.17
CA PHE A 221 -1.28 3.31 -2.53
C PHE A 221 -2.79 3.56 -2.49
N TYR A 222 -3.27 4.33 -3.45
CA TYR A 222 -4.69 4.62 -3.59
C TYR A 222 -5.08 4.57 -5.06
N TYR A 223 -5.97 3.62 -5.40
CA TYR A 223 -6.53 3.51 -6.73
C TYR A 223 -7.80 4.36 -6.84
N ASN A 224 -7.73 5.41 -7.67
CA ASN A 224 -8.91 6.22 -7.99
C ASN A 224 -9.45 5.86 -9.39
N GLY A 225 -10.40 4.94 -9.45
CA GLY A 225 -11.04 4.51 -10.70
C GLY A 225 -11.87 5.60 -11.40
N SER A 226 -12.22 6.67 -10.71
CA SER A 226 -12.97 7.81 -11.29
C SER A 226 -12.06 8.87 -11.93
N ALA A 227 -10.75 8.82 -11.68
CA ALA A 227 -9.82 9.77 -12.28
C ALA A 227 -9.68 9.54 -13.79
N THR A 228 -9.75 10.60 -14.58
CA THR A 228 -9.65 10.55 -16.04
C THR A 228 -8.39 9.84 -16.53
N ALA A 229 -7.24 10.12 -15.88
CA ALA A 229 -5.97 9.49 -16.22
C ALA A 229 -5.99 7.97 -15.99
N THR A 230 -6.60 7.50 -14.88
CA THR A 230 -6.79 6.09 -14.59
C THR A 230 -7.69 5.41 -15.60
N GLN A 231 -8.84 6.03 -15.93
CA GLN A 231 -9.77 5.50 -16.93
C GLN A 231 -9.13 5.43 -18.32
N THR A 232 -8.32 6.41 -18.68
CA THR A 232 -7.58 6.40 -19.95
C THR A 232 -6.57 5.25 -19.99
N LEU A 233 -5.85 5.02 -18.90
CA LEU A 233 -4.92 3.89 -18.80
C LEU A 233 -5.66 2.55 -18.90
N GLU A 234 -6.78 2.39 -18.21
CA GLU A 234 -7.58 1.16 -18.25
C GLU A 234 -8.13 0.86 -19.64
N LYS A 235 -8.65 1.88 -20.34
CA LYS A 235 -9.11 1.75 -21.74
C LYS A 235 -7.96 1.30 -22.64
N SER A 236 -6.80 1.92 -22.50
CA SER A 236 -5.62 1.55 -23.28
C SER A 236 -5.13 0.15 -22.94
N TYR A 237 -5.14 -0.24 -21.66
CA TYR A 237 -4.77 -1.59 -21.23
C TYR A 237 -5.69 -2.64 -21.85
N ARG A 238 -7.00 -2.42 -21.78
CA ARG A 238 -8.01 -3.33 -22.38
C ARG A 238 -7.87 -3.41 -23.90
N SER A 239 -7.54 -2.31 -24.56
CA SER A 239 -7.28 -2.30 -26.01
C SER A 239 -6.05 -3.11 -26.40
N TRP A 240 -5.00 -3.12 -25.56
CA TRP A 240 -3.73 -3.81 -25.85
C TRP A 240 -3.74 -5.29 -25.48
N PHE A 241 -4.40 -5.64 -24.38
CA PHE A 241 -4.35 -6.99 -23.79
C PHE A 241 -5.67 -7.74 -23.91
N HIS A 242 -6.74 -7.07 -24.38
CA HIS A 242 -8.11 -7.61 -24.51
C HIS A 242 -8.72 -8.12 -23.19
N GLU A 243 -8.16 -7.69 -22.05
CA GLU A 243 -8.59 -8.07 -20.72
C GLU A 243 -8.68 -6.83 -19.79
N PRO A 244 -9.52 -6.87 -18.74
CA PRO A 244 -9.53 -5.85 -17.72
C PRO A 244 -8.27 -5.92 -16.85
N LEU A 245 -7.98 -4.85 -16.13
CA LEU A 245 -6.95 -4.87 -15.10
C LEU A 245 -7.26 -5.93 -14.03
N MET A 246 -6.26 -6.72 -13.66
CA MET A 246 -6.37 -7.68 -12.58
C MET A 246 -6.85 -6.99 -11.29
N GLN A 247 -7.82 -7.60 -10.61
CA GLN A 247 -8.25 -7.19 -9.29
C GLN A 247 -7.19 -7.61 -8.26
N ALA A 248 -6.29 -6.70 -7.95
CA ALA A 248 -5.19 -6.90 -7.01
C ALA A 248 -4.99 -5.62 -6.18
N LEU A 249 -4.28 -5.75 -5.08
CA LEU A 249 -3.98 -4.68 -4.16
C LEU A 249 -2.47 -4.71 -3.81
N PRO A 250 -1.64 -3.81 -4.38
CA PRO A 250 -1.95 -2.82 -5.41
C PRO A 250 -2.29 -3.44 -6.77
N ARG A 251 -2.86 -2.65 -7.70
CA ARG A 251 -3.07 -3.08 -9.09
C ARG A 251 -1.73 -3.13 -9.83
N PHE A 252 -1.23 -4.33 -10.10
CA PHE A 252 0.12 -4.55 -10.60
C PHE A 252 0.44 -3.81 -11.91
N ALA A 253 -0.50 -3.78 -12.85
CA ALA A 253 -0.28 -3.09 -14.12
C ALA A 253 -0.14 -1.57 -13.93
N ILE A 254 -0.92 -0.96 -13.02
CA ILE A 254 -0.79 0.47 -12.70
C ILE A 254 0.52 0.72 -11.96
N THR A 255 0.90 -0.15 -11.02
CA THR A 255 2.20 -0.07 -10.34
C THR A 255 3.35 -0.07 -11.35
N GLY A 256 3.36 -1.03 -12.27
CA GLY A 256 4.40 -1.09 -13.30
C GLY A 256 4.41 0.13 -14.23
N TYR A 257 3.24 0.66 -14.56
CA TYR A 257 3.12 1.89 -15.35
C TYR A 257 3.67 3.10 -14.59
N ASP A 258 3.28 3.29 -13.32
CA ASP A 258 3.75 4.38 -12.46
C ASP A 258 5.27 4.34 -12.27
N HIS A 259 5.82 3.15 -11.98
CA HIS A 259 7.26 2.97 -11.83
C HIS A 259 8.00 3.31 -13.13
N ALA A 260 7.53 2.81 -14.27
CA ALA A 260 8.16 3.11 -15.55
C ALA A 260 8.12 4.62 -15.86
N GLN A 261 6.98 5.27 -15.66
CA GLN A 261 6.86 6.72 -15.87
C GLN A 261 7.79 7.51 -14.96
N PHE A 262 7.84 7.18 -13.65
CA PHE A 262 8.66 7.88 -12.68
C PHE A 262 10.15 7.73 -12.98
N PHE A 263 10.63 6.51 -13.10
CA PHE A 263 12.06 6.26 -13.27
C PHE A 263 12.58 6.66 -14.65
N ILE A 264 11.85 6.36 -15.72
CA ILE A 264 12.31 6.71 -17.07
C ILE A 264 12.32 8.22 -17.25
N ARG A 265 11.27 8.94 -16.87
CA ARG A 265 11.25 10.42 -16.92
C ARG A 265 12.34 11.02 -16.06
N GLY A 266 12.53 10.53 -14.84
CA GLY A 266 13.58 10.99 -13.94
C GLY A 266 14.97 10.85 -14.54
N ILE A 267 15.26 9.70 -15.17
CA ILE A 267 16.52 9.46 -15.86
C ILE A 267 16.67 10.37 -17.09
N LEU A 268 15.62 10.52 -17.88
CA LEU A 268 15.64 11.40 -19.07
C LEU A 268 15.94 12.87 -18.70
N GLN A 269 15.38 13.34 -17.59
CA GLN A 269 15.56 14.73 -17.16
C GLN A 269 16.85 14.98 -16.39
N HIS A 270 17.25 14.06 -15.52
CA HIS A 270 18.36 14.26 -14.58
C HIS A 270 19.60 13.41 -14.90
N GLY A 271 19.51 12.49 -15.87
CA GLY A 271 20.63 11.63 -16.27
C GLY A 271 21.22 10.86 -15.09
N ASN A 272 22.53 10.93 -14.96
CA ASN A 272 23.27 10.25 -13.87
C ASN A 272 23.01 10.86 -12.48
N GLN A 273 22.49 12.09 -12.41
CA GLN A 273 22.15 12.75 -11.15
C GLN A 273 20.79 12.34 -10.59
N PHE A 274 20.02 11.51 -11.30
CA PHE A 274 18.75 11.03 -10.81
C PHE A 274 18.96 10.06 -9.63
N THR A 275 18.45 10.46 -8.48
CA THR A 275 18.53 9.71 -7.21
C THR A 275 17.16 9.30 -6.66
N GLY A 276 16.08 9.61 -7.41
CA GLY A 276 14.72 9.33 -6.95
C GLY A 276 14.21 10.21 -5.81
N ASN A 277 14.92 11.30 -5.51
CA ASN A 277 14.54 12.24 -4.46
C ASN A 277 13.20 12.92 -4.77
N ARG A 278 12.49 13.33 -3.71
CA ARG A 278 11.21 14.03 -3.81
C ARG A 278 11.24 15.26 -4.74
N TRP A 279 12.34 15.97 -4.76
CA TRP A 279 12.55 17.17 -5.58
C TRP A 279 12.75 16.87 -7.06
N GLN A 280 13.02 15.63 -7.42
CA GLN A 280 13.17 15.14 -8.80
C GLN A 280 11.90 14.52 -9.33
N ARG A 281 10.79 14.64 -8.61
CA ARG A 281 9.51 14.09 -8.99
C ARG A 281 8.87 14.96 -10.09
N ILE A 282 8.79 14.41 -11.29
CA ILE A 282 8.23 15.07 -12.49
C ILE A 282 7.00 14.34 -13.04
N TYR A 283 6.55 13.32 -12.33
CA TYR A 283 5.41 12.52 -12.68
C TYR A 283 4.49 12.35 -11.48
N GLN A 284 3.20 12.57 -11.69
CA GLN A 284 2.18 12.27 -10.69
C GLN A 284 1.67 10.85 -10.93
N SER A 285 1.91 9.97 -9.98
CA SER A 285 1.49 8.58 -10.03
C SER A 285 -0.04 8.45 -10.01
N LEU A 286 -0.55 7.40 -10.63
CA LEU A 286 -1.98 7.08 -10.66
C LEU A 286 -2.44 6.33 -9.42
N GLN A 287 -1.54 5.61 -8.77
CA GLN A 287 -1.86 4.75 -7.63
C GLN A 287 -0.93 4.95 -6.45
N THR A 288 0.34 5.22 -6.68
CA THR A 288 1.34 5.38 -5.61
C THR A 288 1.56 6.86 -5.33
N PRO A 289 1.40 7.35 -4.08
CA PRO A 289 1.55 8.77 -3.76
C PRO A 289 2.98 9.30 -3.92
#